data_b4bf4633381f8cc1adce82c5efc21182
#
_entry.id   b4bf4633381f8cc1adce82c5efc21182
#
_cell.length_a   1.000
_cell.length_b   1.000
_cell.length_c   1.000
_cell.angle_alpha   90.00
_cell.angle_beta   90.00
_cell.angle_gamma   90.00
#
_symmetry.space_group_name_H-M   'P 1'
#
loop_
_entity.id
_entity.type
_entity.pdbx_description
1 polymer ?
#
loop_
_entity_poly.entity_id
_entity_poly.type
_entity_poly.pdbx_seq_one_letter_code
_entity_poly.pdbx_strand_id
1 'polypeptide(L)'
;MGRVERRETVETAKRSEIVETAEAAEAAEAMERLGKQILSVCRDELYFSMRFMDVALSSFVYRMDVGISPFGTDGHTMYFHPRELGGLYKENRILANRGYLHMVLHCVFRHIVKRPPGRRAFSRDIEREQNGVPAQKEEEQRAEDKAQRCWDLSCDIAAEHIIDGCDLRPVRWSRSLLRRETYRKLEGSGHTLNAERIFSELAKWNLTEKELAMLEQEFYVDDHRYWESRDENRPPDEQLNNKW
;
A
#
# COMPACT_ATOMS: atom_id res chain seq x y z
N MET A 1 38.49 -47.59 -2.07
CA MET A 1 37.55 -47.17 -1.04
C MET A 1 37.04 -45.74 -1.20
N GLY A 2 37.81 -44.72 -1.43
CA GLY A 2 37.37 -43.30 -1.43
C GLY A 2 36.43 -42.82 -2.54
N ARG A 3 36.09 -43.61 -3.55
CA ARG A 3 35.20 -43.20 -4.68
C ARG A 3 33.73 -43.56 -4.43
N VAL A 4 33.46 -44.55 -3.64
CA VAL A 4 32.11 -45.01 -3.25
C VAL A 4 31.59 -44.09 -2.13
N GLU A 5 32.40 -43.80 -1.10
CA GLU A 5 32.06 -42.93 0.01
C GLU A 5 31.73 -41.47 -0.44
N ARG A 6 32.44 -40.95 -1.46
CA ARG A 6 32.12 -39.61 -2.03
C ARG A 6 30.79 -39.60 -2.80
N ARG A 7 30.39 -40.69 -3.42
CA ARG A 7 29.08 -40.78 -4.12
C ARG A 7 27.93 -40.83 -3.10
N GLU A 8 28.04 -41.59 -2.05
CA GLU A 8 27.02 -41.70 -1.02
C GLU A 8 26.84 -40.38 -0.26
N THR A 9 27.92 -39.64 0.07
CA THR A 9 27.82 -38.33 0.70
C THR A 9 27.18 -37.28 -0.20
N VAL A 10 27.46 -37.30 -1.51
CA VAL A 10 26.83 -36.36 -2.47
C VAL A 10 25.35 -36.68 -2.68
N GLU A 11 25.00 -37.94 -2.69
CA GLU A 11 23.61 -38.39 -2.88
C GLU A 11 22.74 -38.10 -1.64
N THR A 12 23.31 -38.25 -0.44
CA THR A 12 22.66 -37.91 0.83
C THR A 12 22.47 -36.38 0.95
N ALA A 13 23.48 -35.57 0.57
CA ALA A 13 23.38 -34.11 0.58
C ALA A 13 22.30 -33.60 -0.40
N LYS A 14 22.24 -34.15 -1.63
CA LYS A 14 21.19 -33.83 -2.60
C LYS A 14 19.78 -34.20 -2.11
N ARG A 15 19.66 -35.32 -1.45
CA ARG A 15 18.38 -35.78 -0.90
C ARG A 15 17.93 -34.91 0.26
N SER A 16 18.85 -34.46 1.11
CA SER A 16 18.56 -33.48 2.18
C SER A 16 18.11 -32.13 1.62
N GLU A 17 18.79 -31.62 0.59
CA GLU A 17 18.44 -30.36 -0.10
C GLU A 17 17.06 -30.44 -0.75
N ILE A 18 16.71 -31.56 -1.38
CA ILE A 18 15.39 -31.78 -1.99
C ILE A 18 14.28 -31.81 -0.92
N VAL A 19 14.53 -32.46 0.22
CA VAL A 19 13.56 -32.52 1.32
C VAL A 19 13.36 -31.14 1.93
N GLU A 20 14.43 -30.39 2.19
CA GLU A 20 14.37 -29.04 2.74
C GLU A 20 13.65 -28.06 1.81
N THR A 21 13.86 -28.16 0.49
CA THR A 21 13.14 -27.33 -0.48
C THR A 21 11.65 -27.71 -0.57
N ALA A 22 11.30 -28.98 -0.43
CA ALA A 22 9.90 -29.42 -0.43
C ALA A 22 9.16 -28.98 0.83
N GLU A 23 9.78 -29.06 2.00
CA GLU A 23 9.21 -28.57 3.27
C GLU A 23 9.03 -27.06 3.25
N ALA A 24 10.00 -26.31 2.69
CA ALA A 24 9.89 -24.85 2.54
C ALA A 24 8.74 -24.45 1.60
N ALA A 25 8.55 -25.19 0.50
CA ALA A 25 7.45 -24.97 -0.44
C ALA A 25 6.08 -25.24 0.20
N GLU A 26 5.95 -26.33 0.94
CA GLU A 26 4.72 -26.67 1.67
C GLU A 26 4.38 -25.63 2.74
N ALA A 27 5.39 -25.13 3.47
CA ALA A 27 5.23 -24.06 4.44
C ALA A 27 4.78 -22.76 3.78
N ALA A 28 5.33 -22.41 2.60
CA ALA A 28 4.93 -21.23 1.85
C ALA A 28 3.48 -21.33 1.38
N GLU A 29 3.06 -22.47 0.84
CA GLU A 29 1.67 -22.72 0.43
C GLU A 29 0.70 -22.63 1.63
N ALA A 30 1.10 -23.16 2.79
CA ALA A 30 0.29 -23.09 4.00
C ALA A 30 0.11 -21.62 4.47
N MET A 31 1.18 -20.82 4.42
CA MET A 31 1.12 -19.39 4.73
C MET A 31 0.25 -18.61 3.74
N GLU A 32 0.33 -18.92 2.46
CA GLU A 32 -0.53 -18.30 1.44
C GLU A 32 -2.00 -18.62 1.65
N ARG A 33 -2.32 -19.91 1.91
CA ARG A 33 -3.70 -20.32 2.24
C ARG A 33 -4.24 -19.60 3.46
N LEU A 34 -3.45 -19.52 4.53
CA LEU A 34 -3.85 -18.81 5.76
C LEU A 34 -4.10 -17.33 5.51
N GLY A 35 -3.22 -16.65 4.78
CA GLY A 35 -3.39 -15.23 4.43
C GLY A 35 -4.66 -14.99 3.62
N LYS A 36 -4.93 -15.83 2.61
CA LYS A 36 -6.19 -15.76 1.84
C LYS A 36 -7.43 -15.99 2.70
N GLN A 37 -7.37 -16.89 3.68
CA GLN A 37 -8.46 -17.10 4.63
C GLN A 37 -8.69 -15.86 5.52
N ILE A 38 -7.62 -15.25 6.05
CA ILE A 38 -7.72 -14.01 6.83
C ILE A 38 -8.40 -12.91 6.01
N LEU A 39 -7.94 -12.67 4.76
CA LEU A 39 -8.54 -11.66 3.90
C LEU A 39 -10.00 -11.94 3.56
N SER A 40 -10.37 -13.21 3.37
CA SER A 40 -11.78 -13.60 3.17
C SER A 40 -12.63 -13.29 4.40
N VAL A 41 -12.13 -13.55 5.59
CA VAL A 41 -12.83 -13.19 6.84
C VAL A 41 -12.97 -11.68 6.98
N CYS A 42 -11.92 -10.90 6.68
CA CYS A 42 -11.98 -9.44 6.69
C CYS A 42 -13.06 -8.92 5.73
N ARG A 43 -13.08 -9.43 4.49
CA ARG A 43 -14.12 -9.11 3.51
C ARG A 43 -15.53 -9.39 4.05
N ASP A 44 -15.73 -10.55 4.62
CA ASP A 44 -17.06 -10.98 5.10
C ASP A 44 -17.51 -10.12 6.30
N GLU A 45 -16.63 -9.79 7.25
CA GLU A 45 -16.94 -8.88 8.36
C GLU A 45 -17.31 -7.48 7.88
N LEU A 46 -16.60 -6.96 6.86
CA LEU A 46 -16.91 -5.67 6.24
C LEU A 46 -18.23 -5.72 5.47
N TYR A 47 -18.48 -6.80 4.72
CA TYR A 47 -19.72 -6.99 3.98
C TYR A 47 -20.95 -6.92 4.87
N PHE A 48 -20.94 -7.56 6.04
CA PHE A 48 -22.07 -7.50 6.97
C PHE A 48 -22.39 -6.07 7.43
N SER A 49 -21.42 -5.19 7.49
CA SER A 49 -21.57 -3.80 7.93
C SER A 49 -21.75 -2.81 6.77
N MET A 50 -21.31 -3.17 5.55
CA MET A 50 -21.21 -2.29 4.37
C MET A 50 -21.75 -2.99 3.12
N ARG A 51 -22.97 -3.56 3.16
CA ARG A 51 -23.56 -4.34 2.05
C ARG A 51 -23.63 -3.56 0.74
N PHE A 52 -23.73 -2.23 0.78
CA PHE A 52 -23.73 -1.38 -0.39
C PHE A 52 -22.38 -1.37 -1.13
N MET A 53 -21.31 -1.84 -0.50
CA MET A 53 -19.97 -1.98 -1.10
C MET A 53 -19.65 -3.41 -1.55
N ASP A 54 -20.63 -4.31 -1.65
CA ASP A 54 -20.42 -5.73 -1.98
C ASP A 54 -19.54 -5.95 -3.21
N VAL A 55 -19.83 -5.25 -4.30
CA VAL A 55 -19.05 -5.36 -5.54
C VAL A 55 -17.59 -4.94 -5.32
N ALA A 56 -17.37 -3.83 -4.62
CA ALA A 56 -16.01 -3.33 -4.34
C ALA A 56 -15.25 -4.29 -3.41
N LEU A 57 -15.88 -4.72 -2.31
CA LEU A 57 -15.28 -5.66 -1.36
C LEU A 57 -14.92 -7.00 -2.01
N SER A 58 -15.69 -7.46 -3.00
CA SER A 58 -15.50 -8.76 -3.67
C SER A 58 -14.62 -8.69 -4.92
N SER A 59 -14.05 -7.54 -5.24
CA SER A 59 -13.36 -7.32 -6.52
C SER A 59 -11.91 -7.83 -6.56
N PHE A 60 -11.30 -8.17 -5.42
CA PHE A 60 -9.89 -8.54 -5.38
C PHE A 60 -9.64 -10.04 -5.53
N VAL A 61 -8.56 -10.35 -6.26
CA VAL A 61 -7.85 -11.63 -6.16
C VAL A 61 -6.74 -11.46 -5.12
N TYR A 62 -6.49 -12.46 -4.26
CA TYR A 62 -5.46 -12.38 -3.22
C TYR A 62 -4.20 -13.11 -3.63
N ARG A 63 -3.03 -12.47 -3.46
CA ARG A 63 -1.72 -13.04 -3.77
C ARG A 63 -0.73 -12.73 -2.65
N MET A 64 0.01 -13.77 -2.25
CA MET A 64 1.13 -13.60 -1.33
C MET A 64 2.31 -12.92 -2.03
N ASP A 65 2.90 -11.93 -1.37
CA ASP A 65 4.16 -11.31 -1.74
C ASP A 65 4.96 -10.93 -0.48
N VAL A 66 6.13 -11.53 -0.34
CA VAL A 66 7.02 -11.29 0.81
C VAL A 66 7.87 -10.03 0.66
N GLY A 67 7.77 -9.36 -0.48
CA GLY A 67 8.51 -8.13 -0.76
C GLY A 67 7.77 -6.85 -0.35
N ILE A 68 6.49 -6.93 0.05
CA ILE A 68 5.67 -5.77 0.46
C ILE A 68 5.46 -5.73 1.96
N SER A 69 4.86 -4.67 2.47
CA SER A 69 4.56 -4.50 3.90
C SER A 69 3.34 -3.59 4.13
N PRO A 70 2.32 -4.02 4.87
CA PRO A 70 1.82 -5.39 5.00
C PRO A 70 0.90 -5.78 3.84
N PHE A 71 0.35 -4.77 3.13
CA PHE A 71 -0.55 -4.87 1.99
C PHE A 71 -0.04 -4.08 0.80
N GLY A 72 -0.60 -4.35 -0.39
CA GLY A 72 -0.43 -3.55 -1.59
C GLY A 72 -1.46 -3.94 -2.63
N THR A 73 -1.72 -3.09 -3.61
CA THR A 73 -2.65 -3.39 -4.69
C THR A 73 -2.27 -2.73 -6.00
N ASP A 74 -2.56 -3.43 -7.11
CA ASP A 74 -2.56 -2.91 -8.48
C ASP A 74 -3.99 -2.58 -8.98
N GLY A 75 -5.00 -2.68 -8.10
CA GLY A 75 -6.42 -2.51 -8.41
C GLY A 75 -7.14 -3.78 -8.87
N HIS A 76 -6.43 -4.85 -9.20
CA HIS A 76 -6.98 -6.16 -9.52
C HIS A 76 -6.66 -7.18 -8.44
N THR A 77 -5.43 -7.14 -7.96
CA THR A 77 -4.87 -8.04 -6.96
C THR A 77 -4.62 -7.29 -5.67
N MET A 78 -5.02 -7.86 -4.56
CA MET A 78 -4.57 -7.46 -3.24
C MET A 78 -3.40 -8.35 -2.86
N TYR A 79 -2.21 -7.76 -2.79
CA TYR A 79 -1.00 -8.41 -2.33
C TYR A 79 -0.90 -8.33 -0.82
N PHE A 80 -0.32 -9.33 -0.18
CA PHE A 80 -0.14 -9.37 1.27
C PHE A 80 1.16 -10.04 1.67
N HIS A 81 1.80 -9.48 2.71
CA HIS A 81 2.93 -10.12 3.37
C HIS A 81 2.40 -11.10 4.43
N PRO A 82 2.67 -12.42 4.33
CA PRO A 82 1.97 -13.42 5.13
C PRO A 82 2.21 -13.30 6.64
N ARG A 83 3.45 -12.98 7.07
CA ARG A 83 3.80 -12.82 8.48
C ARG A 83 3.20 -11.55 9.09
N GLU A 84 3.23 -10.44 8.33
CA GLU A 84 2.72 -9.16 8.82
C GLU A 84 1.19 -9.17 8.89
N LEU A 85 0.50 -9.65 7.86
CA LEU A 85 -0.94 -9.85 7.88
C LEU A 85 -1.37 -10.76 9.05
N GLY A 86 -0.66 -11.90 9.23
CA GLY A 86 -0.91 -12.81 10.34
C GLY A 86 -0.66 -12.16 11.70
N GLY A 87 0.36 -11.31 11.82
CA GLY A 87 0.67 -10.50 13.00
C GLY A 87 -0.44 -9.52 13.34
N LEU A 88 -0.84 -8.70 12.36
CA LEU A 88 -1.95 -7.74 12.52
C LEU A 88 -3.26 -8.42 12.94
N TYR A 89 -3.62 -9.51 12.28
CA TYR A 89 -4.85 -10.25 12.59
C TYR A 89 -4.82 -10.87 14.00
N LYS A 90 -3.66 -11.40 14.41
CA LYS A 90 -3.47 -11.98 15.74
C LYS A 90 -3.46 -10.92 16.84
N GLU A 91 -2.88 -9.75 16.58
CA GLU A 91 -2.88 -8.62 17.51
C GLU A 91 -4.30 -8.08 17.70
N ASN A 92 -4.94 -7.72 16.60
CA ASN A 92 -6.33 -7.32 16.56
C ASN A 92 -6.88 -7.40 15.13
N ARG A 93 -7.88 -8.26 14.90
CA ARG A 93 -8.53 -8.41 13.59
C ARG A 93 -9.07 -7.10 13.00
N ILE A 94 -9.39 -6.10 13.84
CA ILE A 94 -9.79 -4.77 13.38
C ILE A 94 -8.71 -4.13 12.51
N LEU A 95 -7.42 -4.33 12.83
CA LEU A 95 -6.32 -3.78 12.04
C LEU A 95 -6.28 -4.39 10.63
N ALA A 96 -6.48 -5.70 10.52
CA ALA A 96 -6.57 -6.38 9.23
C ALA A 96 -7.81 -5.94 8.43
N ASN A 97 -8.97 -5.76 9.09
CA ASN A 97 -10.18 -5.23 8.46
C ASN A 97 -9.96 -3.80 7.93
N ARG A 98 -9.27 -2.95 8.72
CA ARG A 98 -8.91 -1.60 8.30
C ARG A 98 -8.03 -1.62 7.07
N GLY A 99 -6.97 -2.44 7.06
CA GLY A 99 -6.08 -2.59 5.91
C GLY A 99 -6.82 -3.06 4.66
N TYR A 100 -7.74 -4.03 4.80
CA TYR A 100 -8.59 -4.46 3.69
C TYR A 100 -9.44 -3.31 3.13
N LEU A 101 -10.16 -2.59 3.99
CA LEU A 101 -11.00 -1.46 3.56
C LEU A 101 -10.16 -0.32 2.97
N HIS A 102 -8.97 -0.07 3.50
CA HIS A 102 -8.03 0.91 2.99
C HIS A 102 -7.68 0.63 1.52
N MET A 103 -7.33 -0.62 1.18
CA MET A 103 -7.07 -1.04 -0.21
C MET A 103 -8.28 -0.83 -1.12
N VAL A 104 -9.48 -1.17 -0.63
CA VAL A 104 -10.72 -0.93 -1.38
C VAL A 104 -10.91 0.57 -1.66
N LEU A 105 -10.68 1.43 -0.66
CA LEU A 105 -10.85 2.88 -0.81
C LEU A 105 -9.82 3.49 -1.78
N HIS A 106 -8.57 3.02 -1.80
CA HIS A 106 -7.61 3.45 -2.81
C HIS A 106 -8.09 3.17 -4.24
N CYS A 107 -8.73 2.03 -4.45
CA CYS A 107 -9.30 1.70 -5.75
C CYS A 107 -10.54 2.55 -6.07
N VAL A 108 -11.50 2.65 -5.13
CA VAL A 108 -12.74 3.42 -5.30
C VAL A 108 -12.45 4.90 -5.59
N PHE A 109 -11.46 5.50 -4.93
CA PHE A 109 -11.04 6.88 -5.18
C PHE A 109 -10.04 7.00 -6.32
N ARG A 110 -9.65 5.88 -6.92
CA ARG A 110 -8.71 5.82 -8.05
C ARG A 110 -7.32 6.40 -7.72
N HIS A 111 -6.89 6.30 -6.46
CA HIS A 111 -5.57 6.75 -6.04
C HIS A 111 -4.47 6.02 -6.80
N ILE A 112 -4.67 4.74 -7.10
CA ILE A 112 -3.73 3.87 -7.80
C ILE A 112 -3.35 4.32 -9.22
N VAL A 113 -4.19 5.14 -9.87
CA VAL A 113 -3.95 5.66 -11.24
C VAL A 113 -3.73 7.18 -11.27
N LYS A 114 -3.95 7.86 -10.16
CA LYS A 114 -3.79 9.32 -10.06
C LYS A 114 -2.35 9.69 -9.74
N ARG A 115 -1.94 10.85 -10.22
CA ARG A 115 -0.62 11.45 -9.99
C ARG A 115 -0.73 12.74 -9.21
N PRO A 116 0.36 13.16 -8.52
CA PRO A 116 0.37 14.45 -7.85
C PRO A 116 -0.07 15.58 -8.77
N PRO A 117 -0.93 16.49 -8.31
CA PRO A 117 -1.26 17.69 -9.06
C PRO A 117 0.00 18.51 -9.35
N GLY A 118 0.15 18.98 -10.59
CA GLY A 118 1.30 19.82 -10.98
C GLY A 118 2.50 19.09 -11.61
N ARG A 119 2.60 17.77 -11.48
CA ARG A 119 3.73 17.01 -12.07
C ARG A 119 3.84 17.18 -13.59
N ARG A 120 2.72 17.31 -14.31
CA ARG A 120 2.71 17.55 -15.76
C ARG A 120 3.24 18.93 -16.15
N ALA A 121 3.08 19.94 -15.29
CA ALA A 121 3.65 21.27 -15.54
C ALA A 121 5.17 21.24 -15.37
N PHE A 122 5.66 20.54 -14.35
CA PHE A 122 7.07 20.41 -14.04
C PHE A 122 7.84 19.63 -15.12
N SER A 123 7.32 18.50 -15.61
CA SER A 123 7.96 17.71 -16.69
C SER A 123 8.08 18.47 -18.01
N ARG A 124 7.16 19.39 -18.33
CA ARG A 124 7.23 20.19 -19.56
C ARG A 124 8.30 21.28 -19.50
N ASP A 125 8.63 21.78 -18.32
CA ASP A 125 9.66 22.80 -18.12
C ASP A 125 11.06 22.17 -18.17
N ILE A 126 11.22 20.93 -17.69
CA ILE A 126 12.48 20.16 -17.77
C ILE A 126 12.88 19.85 -19.23
N GLU A 127 11.92 19.56 -20.13
CA GLU A 127 12.20 19.34 -21.56
C GLU A 127 12.74 20.60 -22.27
N ARG A 128 12.52 21.79 -21.69
CA ARG A 128 13.03 23.06 -22.24
C ARG A 128 14.44 23.43 -21.76
N GLU A 129 14.91 22.89 -20.65
CA GLU A 129 16.23 23.21 -20.07
C GLU A 129 17.18 22.01 -20.08
N GLN A 130 17.54 21.51 -21.25
CA GLN A 130 18.54 20.41 -21.41
C GLN A 130 19.98 20.80 -21.01
N ASN A 131 20.20 21.96 -20.43
CA ASN A 131 21.52 22.45 -20.03
C ASN A 131 21.68 22.69 -18.52
N GLY A 132 20.84 22.09 -17.66
CA GLY A 132 20.94 22.26 -16.21
C GLY A 132 22.24 21.71 -15.62
N VAL A 133 22.85 22.48 -14.70
CA VAL A 133 24.00 22.08 -13.89
C VAL A 133 23.63 20.84 -13.06
N PRO A 134 24.54 19.85 -12.85
CA PRO A 134 24.25 18.61 -12.09
C PRO A 134 23.58 18.84 -10.72
N ALA A 135 23.96 19.88 -10.01
CA ALA A 135 23.37 20.24 -8.70
C ALA A 135 21.88 20.63 -8.78
N GLN A 136 21.44 21.25 -9.86
CA GLN A 136 20.03 21.62 -10.06
C GLN A 136 19.17 20.36 -10.32
N LYS A 137 19.70 19.40 -11.07
CA LYS A 137 18.99 18.11 -11.31
C LYS A 137 18.79 17.31 -10.04
N GLU A 138 19.75 17.30 -9.13
CA GLU A 138 19.60 16.61 -7.84
C GLU A 138 18.54 17.29 -6.93
N GLU A 139 18.46 18.60 -6.96
CA GLU A 139 17.47 19.37 -6.19
C GLU A 139 16.07 19.19 -6.75
N GLU A 140 15.93 19.19 -8.06
CA GLU A 140 14.69 18.89 -8.78
C GLU A 140 14.20 17.47 -8.46
N GLN A 141 15.08 16.46 -8.51
CA GLN A 141 14.74 15.08 -8.18
C GLN A 141 14.27 14.94 -6.73
N ARG A 142 14.96 15.59 -5.77
CA ARG A 142 14.56 15.60 -4.36
C ARG A 142 13.19 16.25 -4.17
N ALA A 143 12.89 17.31 -4.91
CA ALA A 143 11.59 17.97 -4.86
C ALA A 143 10.47 17.08 -5.43
N GLU A 144 10.76 16.36 -6.54
CA GLU A 144 9.82 15.38 -7.10
C GLU A 144 9.56 14.21 -6.15
N ASP A 145 10.61 13.65 -5.56
CA ASP A 145 10.50 12.56 -4.59
C ASP A 145 9.69 12.97 -3.37
N LYS A 146 9.92 14.19 -2.86
CA LYS A 146 9.13 14.75 -1.76
C LYS A 146 7.67 14.98 -2.15
N ALA A 147 7.41 15.47 -3.35
CA ALA A 147 6.05 15.67 -3.85
C ALA A 147 5.32 14.34 -4.00
N GLN A 148 5.98 13.28 -4.48
CA GLN A 148 5.41 11.95 -4.57
C GLN A 148 5.07 11.39 -3.19
N ARG A 149 5.98 11.49 -2.22
CA ARG A 149 5.73 11.07 -0.83
C ARG A 149 4.57 11.82 -0.20
N CYS A 150 4.48 13.13 -0.40
CA CYS A 150 3.33 13.93 0.06
C CYS A 150 2.02 13.50 -0.61
N TRP A 151 2.06 13.10 -1.87
CA TRP A 151 0.89 12.58 -2.58
C TRP A 151 0.42 11.24 -2.01
N ASP A 152 1.35 10.29 -1.84
CA ASP A 152 1.08 8.99 -1.24
C ASP A 152 0.45 9.15 0.16
N LEU A 153 1.09 9.95 1.01
CA LEU A 153 0.57 10.29 2.33
C LEU A 153 -0.83 10.93 2.27
N SER A 154 -1.09 11.77 1.26
CA SER A 154 -2.40 12.40 1.09
C SER A 154 -3.49 11.40 0.74
N CYS A 155 -3.15 10.38 -0.05
CA CYS A 155 -4.04 9.28 -0.38
C CYS A 155 -4.36 8.43 0.85
N ASP A 156 -3.35 8.13 1.68
CA ASP A 156 -3.51 7.38 2.93
C ASP A 156 -4.36 8.15 3.96
N ILE A 157 -4.06 9.42 4.16
CA ILE A 157 -4.86 10.29 5.04
C ILE A 157 -6.33 10.34 4.58
N ALA A 158 -6.57 10.45 3.27
CA ALA A 158 -7.93 10.49 2.73
C ALA A 158 -8.70 9.19 3.00
N ALA A 159 -8.07 8.04 2.77
CA ALA A 159 -8.65 6.72 3.04
C ALA A 159 -8.90 6.52 4.55
N GLU A 160 -7.89 6.78 5.38
CA GLU A 160 -7.99 6.60 6.83
C GLU A 160 -8.99 7.58 7.47
N HIS A 161 -9.11 8.82 6.98
CA HIS A 161 -10.12 9.77 7.45
C HIS A 161 -11.54 9.23 7.26
N ILE A 162 -11.82 8.60 6.13
CA ILE A 162 -13.12 7.97 5.86
C ILE A 162 -13.34 6.76 6.75
N ILE A 163 -12.34 5.87 6.89
CA ILE A 163 -12.42 4.69 7.76
C ILE A 163 -12.69 5.11 9.20
N ASP A 164 -11.99 6.12 9.68
CA ASP A 164 -12.16 6.68 11.02
C ASP A 164 -13.52 7.37 11.22
N GLY A 165 -14.12 7.87 10.15
CA GLY A 165 -15.44 8.50 10.15
C GLY A 165 -16.61 7.53 10.07
N CYS A 166 -16.39 6.29 9.60
CA CYS A 166 -17.45 5.31 9.38
C CYS A 166 -18.15 4.84 10.67
N ASP A 167 -17.52 4.95 11.83
CA ASP A 167 -18.02 4.43 13.14
C ASP A 167 -18.56 3.00 13.09
N LEU A 168 -18.02 2.16 12.21
CA LEU A 168 -18.43 0.78 12.03
C LEU A 168 -17.61 -0.15 12.91
N ARG A 169 -18.30 -1.08 13.59
CA ARG A 169 -17.69 -2.02 14.55
C ARG A 169 -16.46 -2.77 13.99
N PRO A 170 -16.45 -3.28 12.73
CA PRO A 170 -15.32 -4.02 12.19
C PRO A 170 -14.03 -3.19 11.99
N VAL A 171 -14.14 -1.85 11.94
CA VAL A 171 -13.01 -0.95 11.68
C VAL A 171 -12.83 0.12 12.76
N ARG A 172 -13.62 0.10 13.81
CA ARG A 172 -13.55 1.10 14.90
C ARG A 172 -12.25 0.94 15.68
N TRP A 173 -11.41 1.97 15.64
CA TRP A 173 -10.13 2.01 16.32
C TRP A 173 -9.92 3.35 17.03
N SER A 174 -9.12 3.35 18.09
CA SER A 174 -8.78 4.57 18.81
C SER A 174 -7.74 5.38 18.04
N ARG A 175 -8.07 6.63 17.73
CA ARG A 175 -7.15 7.54 17.01
C ARG A 175 -6.06 8.05 17.93
N SER A 176 -4.83 8.09 17.46
CA SER A 176 -3.70 8.72 18.14
C SER A 176 -3.93 10.24 18.28
N LEU A 177 -3.14 10.89 19.12
CA LEU A 177 -3.18 12.35 19.24
C LEU A 177 -2.75 13.01 17.91
N LEU A 178 -1.67 12.53 17.31
CA LEU A 178 -1.14 13.04 16.05
C LEU A 178 -2.20 12.96 14.93
N ARG A 179 -2.89 11.83 14.81
CA ARG A 179 -3.96 11.62 13.81
C ARG A 179 -5.11 12.61 13.99
N ARG A 180 -5.57 12.81 15.23
CA ARG A 180 -6.64 13.77 15.55
C ARG A 180 -6.23 15.22 15.25
N GLU A 181 -5.00 15.61 15.57
CA GLU A 181 -4.48 16.95 15.30
C GLU A 181 -4.32 17.20 13.80
N THR A 182 -3.85 16.20 13.06
CA THR A 182 -3.73 16.25 11.59
C THR A 182 -5.10 16.48 10.96
N TYR A 183 -6.11 15.70 11.33
CA TYR A 183 -7.47 15.89 10.81
C TYR A 183 -8.02 17.26 11.15
N ARG A 184 -7.93 17.70 12.40
CA ARG A 184 -8.40 19.02 12.82
C ARG A 184 -7.76 20.16 12.01
N LYS A 185 -6.47 20.06 11.72
CA LYS A 185 -5.73 21.05 10.93
C LYS A 185 -6.20 21.05 9.47
N LEU A 186 -6.46 19.88 8.89
CA LEU A 186 -6.96 19.73 7.52
C LEU A 186 -8.43 20.19 7.40
N GLU A 187 -9.29 19.82 8.34
CA GLU A 187 -10.73 20.17 8.37
C GLU A 187 -10.98 21.67 8.58
N GLY A 188 -10.08 22.39 9.22
CA GLY A 188 -10.17 23.84 9.46
C GLY A 188 -10.35 24.67 8.18
N SER A 189 -10.15 24.08 7.01
CA SER A 189 -10.39 24.68 5.70
C SER A 189 -11.84 24.54 5.18
N GLY A 190 -12.74 23.87 5.91
CA GLY A 190 -14.20 23.86 5.67
C GLY A 190 -14.69 23.02 4.49
N HIS A 191 -13.92 22.07 3.97
CA HIS A 191 -14.27 21.28 2.80
C HIS A 191 -14.02 19.76 3.00
N THR A 192 -14.61 18.94 2.14
CA THR A 192 -14.38 17.48 2.10
C THR A 192 -12.90 17.19 1.89
N LEU A 193 -12.33 16.30 2.71
CA LEU A 193 -10.95 15.88 2.61
C LEU A 193 -10.81 14.77 1.54
N ASN A 194 -10.39 15.14 0.34
CA ASN A 194 -9.90 14.22 -0.68
C ASN A 194 -8.38 14.34 -0.82
N ALA A 195 -7.75 13.40 -1.50
CA ALA A 195 -6.29 13.35 -1.63
C ALA A 195 -5.70 14.62 -2.26
N GLU A 196 -6.34 15.17 -3.30
CA GLU A 196 -5.87 16.37 -4.00
C GLU A 196 -5.87 17.61 -3.09
N ARG A 197 -6.86 17.73 -2.24
CA ARG A 197 -6.94 18.81 -1.28
C ARG A 197 -5.95 18.65 -0.15
N ILE A 198 -5.86 17.45 0.43
CA ILE A 198 -4.88 17.15 1.47
C ILE A 198 -3.48 17.45 0.96
N PHE A 199 -3.15 17.02 -0.27
CA PHE A 199 -1.87 17.31 -0.91
C PHE A 199 -1.61 18.83 -0.99
N SER A 200 -2.61 19.59 -1.43
CA SER A 200 -2.50 21.05 -1.52
C SER A 200 -2.31 21.73 -0.15
N GLU A 201 -2.91 21.18 0.91
CA GLU A 201 -2.72 21.68 2.27
C GLU A 201 -1.35 21.28 2.85
N LEU A 202 -0.91 20.03 2.67
CA LEU A 202 0.42 19.57 3.11
C LEU A 202 1.55 20.38 2.46
N ALA A 203 1.40 20.76 1.18
CA ALA A 203 2.36 21.64 0.51
C ALA A 203 2.54 23.00 1.20
N LYS A 204 1.49 23.54 1.84
CA LYS A 204 1.54 24.80 2.59
C LYS A 204 2.18 24.66 3.97
N TRP A 205 2.24 23.44 4.52
CA TRP A 205 2.76 23.24 5.89
C TRP A 205 4.28 23.31 5.97
N ASN A 206 4.99 23.31 4.83
CA ASN A 206 6.46 23.34 4.77
C ASN A 206 7.11 22.29 5.68
N LEU A 207 6.59 21.06 5.64
CA LEU A 207 7.04 19.96 6.49
C LEU A 207 8.54 19.70 6.34
N THR A 208 9.21 19.60 7.47
CA THR A 208 10.57 19.05 7.53
C THR A 208 10.55 17.55 7.22
N GLU A 209 11.67 16.96 6.83
CA GLU A 209 11.76 15.51 6.58
C GLU A 209 11.35 14.67 7.79
N LYS A 210 11.65 15.15 9.00
CA LYS A 210 11.25 14.48 10.24
C LYS A 210 9.73 14.50 10.44
N GLU A 211 9.09 15.63 10.20
CA GLU A 211 7.64 15.77 10.34
C GLU A 211 6.91 14.95 9.28
N LEU A 212 7.41 14.96 8.04
CA LEU A 212 6.86 14.13 6.96
C LEU A 212 6.96 12.65 7.33
N ALA A 213 8.14 12.18 7.77
CA ALA A 213 8.33 10.79 8.16
C ALA A 213 7.44 10.37 9.37
N MET A 214 7.18 11.28 10.31
CA MET A 214 6.25 11.01 11.42
C MET A 214 4.81 10.84 10.93
N LEU A 215 4.37 11.65 9.96
CA LEU A 215 3.04 11.52 9.37
C LEU A 215 2.93 10.25 8.52
N GLU A 216 3.95 9.95 7.70
CA GLU A 216 4.01 8.71 6.93
C GLU A 216 3.89 7.50 7.85
N GLN A 217 4.61 7.45 8.96
CA GLN A 217 4.53 6.36 9.93
C GLN A 217 3.15 6.25 10.59
N GLU A 218 2.52 7.38 10.91
CA GLU A 218 1.19 7.41 11.55
C GLU A 218 0.09 6.86 10.64
N PHE A 219 0.17 7.17 9.34
CA PHE A 219 -0.87 6.81 8.36
C PHE A 219 -0.50 5.62 7.49
N TYR A 220 0.68 5.02 7.70
CA TYR A 220 1.13 3.86 6.94
C TYR A 220 0.23 2.65 7.16
N VAL A 221 -0.34 2.14 6.07
CA VAL A 221 -1.19 0.94 6.04
C VAL A 221 -0.74 -0.03 4.96
N ASP A 222 -0.22 0.49 3.84
CA ASP A 222 0.10 -0.30 2.66
C ASP A 222 1.35 0.19 1.91
N ASP A 223 1.77 -0.62 0.95
CA ASP A 223 2.88 -0.35 0.05
C ASP A 223 2.35 -0.01 -1.36
N HIS A 224 2.63 1.19 -1.82
CA HIS A 224 2.14 1.72 -3.09
C HIS A 224 2.96 1.30 -4.32
N ARG A 225 3.91 0.36 -4.19
CA ARG A 225 4.82 -0.02 -5.30
C ARG A 225 4.13 -0.53 -6.56
N TYR A 226 2.92 -1.07 -6.43
CA TYR A 226 2.14 -1.60 -7.55
C TYR A 226 1.21 -0.59 -8.21
N TRP A 227 1.20 0.67 -7.77
CA TRP A 227 0.34 1.67 -8.37
C TRP A 227 0.80 2.03 -9.80
N GLU A 228 -0.12 2.11 -10.74
CA GLU A 228 0.16 2.48 -12.14
C GLU A 228 0.80 3.86 -12.28
N SER A 229 0.44 4.77 -11.38
CA SER A 229 0.99 6.12 -11.36
C SER A 229 2.52 6.17 -11.17
N ARG A 230 3.14 5.06 -10.74
CA ARG A 230 4.59 4.96 -10.54
C ARG A 230 5.35 4.54 -11.80
N ASP A 231 4.68 3.91 -12.76
CA ASP A 231 5.29 3.52 -14.05
C ASP A 231 4.78 4.46 -15.15
N GLU A 232 5.63 5.43 -15.53
CA GLU A 232 5.31 6.42 -16.56
C GLU A 232 5.17 5.84 -17.97
N ASN A 233 5.76 4.68 -18.21
CA ASN A 233 5.78 4.02 -19.52
C ASN A 233 4.62 3.01 -19.66
N ARG A 234 3.89 2.73 -18.60
CA ARG A 234 2.75 1.81 -18.64
C ARG A 234 1.53 2.51 -19.22
N PRO A 235 0.92 1.98 -20.29
CA PRO A 235 -0.33 2.52 -20.79
C PRO A 235 -1.44 2.38 -19.75
N PRO A 236 -2.40 3.32 -19.69
CA PRO A 236 -3.53 3.23 -18.76
C PRO A 236 -4.27 1.90 -18.94
N ASP A 237 -4.54 1.22 -17.83
CA ASP A 237 -5.34 0.01 -17.84
C ASP A 237 -6.84 0.37 -17.96
N GLU A 238 -7.38 0.21 -19.17
CA GLU A 238 -8.81 0.50 -19.45
C GLU A 238 -9.73 -0.44 -18.65
N GLN A 239 -9.33 -1.67 -18.39
CA GLN A 239 -10.11 -2.62 -17.60
C GLN A 239 -10.18 -2.16 -16.14
N LEU A 240 -9.08 -1.65 -15.60
CA LEU A 240 -9.03 -1.08 -14.26
C LEU A 240 -9.93 0.16 -14.16
N ASN A 241 -9.91 1.03 -15.17
CA ASN A 241 -10.75 2.22 -15.24
C ASN A 241 -12.25 1.89 -15.27
N ASN A 242 -12.64 0.77 -15.85
CA ASN A 242 -14.02 0.32 -15.94
C ASN A 242 -14.48 -0.52 -14.74
N LYS A 243 -13.54 -1.01 -13.94
CA LYS A 243 -13.80 -1.87 -12.78
C LYS A 243 -14.24 -1.06 -11.55
N TRP A 244 -13.61 0.09 -11.32
CA TRP A 244 -13.78 0.97 -10.17
C TRP A 244 -14.41 2.31 -10.58
#